data_e1afb1242ec669e5407453f3be7b4c5b
#
_entry.id   e1afb1242ec669e5407453f3be7b4c5b
#
_cell.length_a   1.000
_cell.length_b   1.000
_cell.length_c   1.000
_cell.angle_alpha   90.00
_cell.angle_beta   90.00
_cell.angle_gamma   90.00
#
_symmetry.space_group_name_H-M   'P 1'
#
loop_
_entity.id
_entity.type
_entity.pdbx_description
1 polymer ?
#
loop_
_entity_poly.entity_id
_entity_poly.type
_entity_poly.pdbx_seq_one_letter_code
_entity_poly.pdbx_strand_id
1 'polypeptide(L)'
;MIDLRRLRQDADASRASLARRLDPELAGQVGRVLELDRGYRESLARFEALRAERKAASEEVARRKRAGQPADDLLARLKVSGEEEKALDATVRAGEAELTRELSLLPNFLLDEVPDGTAAANRVVRTWGAAPAFAFAPKPHWELGEALG
;
A
#
# COMPACT_ATOMS: atom_id res chain seq x y z
N MET A 1 -9.90 -0.19 0.53
CA MET A 1 -8.50 -0.23 0.99
C MET A 1 -8.32 0.78 2.11
N ILE A 2 -7.60 0.44 3.17
CA ILE A 2 -7.34 1.33 4.31
C ILE A 2 -6.41 2.48 3.88
N ASP A 3 -6.70 3.71 4.34
CA ASP A 3 -5.77 4.83 4.15
C ASP A 3 -4.57 4.69 5.08
N LEU A 4 -3.37 4.58 4.50
CA LEU A 4 -2.10 4.48 5.20
C LEU A 4 -1.84 5.66 6.15
N ARG A 5 -2.34 6.86 5.82
CA ARG A 5 -2.24 8.03 6.69
C ARG A 5 -2.96 7.82 8.03
N ARG A 6 -4.12 7.17 8.00
CA ARG A 6 -4.86 6.83 9.21
C ARG A 6 -4.09 5.83 10.08
N LEU A 7 -3.44 4.82 9.47
CA LEU A 7 -2.58 3.89 10.19
C LEU A 7 -1.41 4.59 10.88
N ARG A 8 -0.80 5.58 10.22
CA ARG A 8 0.32 6.36 10.79
C ARG A 8 -0.12 7.26 11.94
N GLN A 9 -1.31 7.89 11.82
CA GLN A 9 -1.80 8.86 12.80
C GLN A 9 -2.23 8.19 14.10
N ASP A 10 -2.88 7.03 13.99
CA ASP A 10 -3.40 6.31 15.15
C ASP A 10 -3.33 4.80 14.94
N ALA A 11 -2.15 4.25 15.18
CA ALA A 11 -1.90 2.82 15.04
C ALA A 11 -2.70 1.99 16.05
N ASP A 12 -2.91 2.52 17.26
CA ASP A 12 -3.57 1.79 18.34
C ASP A 12 -5.08 1.72 18.12
N ALA A 13 -5.72 2.83 17.73
CA ALA A 13 -7.13 2.80 17.32
C ALA A 13 -7.34 1.91 16.08
N SER A 14 -6.37 1.90 15.15
CA SER A 14 -6.42 1.02 13.98
C SER A 14 -6.36 -0.44 14.37
N ARG A 15 -5.46 -0.83 15.29
CA ARG A 15 -5.39 -2.19 15.85
C ARG A 15 -6.66 -2.57 16.58
N ALA A 16 -7.20 -1.67 17.42
CA ALA A 16 -8.43 -1.90 18.17
C ALA A 16 -9.62 -2.12 17.22
N SER A 17 -9.76 -1.31 16.17
CA SER A 17 -10.83 -1.47 15.19
C SER A 17 -10.73 -2.79 14.42
N LEU A 18 -9.53 -3.22 14.05
CA LEU A 18 -9.32 -4.49 13.35
C LEU A 18 -9.49 -5.71 14.27
N ALA A 19 -9.16 -5.60 15.55
CA ALA A 19 -9.38 -6.67 16.54
C ALA A 19 -10.85 -7.07 16.67
N ARG A 20 -11.80 -6.13 16.41
CA ARG A 20 -13.24 -6.41 16.39
C ARG A 20 -13.64 -7.44 15.33
N ARG A 21 -12.77 -7.77 14.38
CA ARG A 21 -13.01 -8.80 13.34
C ARG A 21 -12.69 -10.22 13.80
N LEU A 22 -12.29 -10.41 15.07
CA LEU A 22 -11.99 -11.69 15.69
C LEU A 22 -10.86 -12.48 14.99
N ASP A 23 -9.99 -11.77 14.26
CA ASP A 23 -8.78 -12.32 13.64
C ASP A 23 -7.54 -11.77 14.38
N PRO A 24 -6.84 -12.62 15.17
CA PRO A 24 -5.70 -12.19 15.97
C PRO A 24 -4.50 -11.71 15.13
N GLU A 25 -4.39 -12.12 13.86
CA GLU A 25 -3.29 -11.76 12.98
C GLU A 25 -3.36 -10.30 12.52
N LEU A 26 -4.55 -9.72 12.44
CA LEU A 26 -4.76 -8.37 11.90
C LEU A 26 -4.03 -7.28 12.72
N ALA A 27 -3.96 -7.42 14.03
CA ALA A 27 -3.25 -6.47 14.88
C ALA A 27 -1.74 -6.47 14.59
N GLY A 28 -1.14 -7.64 14.39
CA GLY A 28 0.26 -7.80 13.98
C GLY A 28 0.52 -7.26 12.56
N GLN A 29 -0.44 -7.45 11.66
CA GLN A 29 -0.34 -6.98 10.28
C GLN A 29 -0.28 -5.45 10.19
N VAL A 30 -0.97 -4.70 11.06
CA VAL A 30 -0.82 -3.25 11.16
C VAL A 30 0.63 -2.86 11.47
N GLY A 31 1.28 -3.57 12.39
CA GLY A 31 2.69 -3.35 12.72
C GLY A 31 3.60 -3.56 11.51
N ARG A 32 3.43 -4.66 10.80
CA ARG A 32 4.20 -4.97 9.57
C ARG A 32 4.04 -3.90 8.51
N VAL A 33 2.81 -3.45 8.25
CA VAL A 33 2.53 -2.39 7.27
C VAL A 33 3.23 -1.08 7.64
N LEU A 34 3.19 -0.68 8.91
CA LEU A 34 3.85 0.55 9.37
C LEU A 34 5.39 0.46 9.29
N GLU A 35 5.96 -0.72 9.50
CA GLU A 35 7.39 -0.94 9.34
C GLU A 35 7.83 -0.89 7.87
N LEU A 36 7.08 -1.54 6.98
CA LEU A 36 7.29 -1.45 5.54
C LEU A 36 7.17 -0.02 5.02
N ASP A 37 6.17 0.72 5.49
CA ASP A 37 5.99 2.13 5.15
C ASP A 37 7.17 3.00 5.58
N ARG A 38 7.72 2.76 6.78
CA ARG A 38 8.90 3.47 7.25
C ARG A 38 10.10 3.20 6.35
N GLY A 39 10.40 1.92 6.09
CA GLY A 39 11.52 1.52 5.23
C GLY A 39 11.39 2.04 3.80
N TYR A 40 10.17 2.00 3.24
CA TYR A 40 9.89 2.58 1.92
C TYR A 40 10.20 4.07 1.89
N ARG A 41 9.72 4.85 2.87
CA ARG A 41 9.95 6.30 2.92
C ARG A 41 11.42 6.66 3.12
N GLU A 42 12.14 5.91 3.94
CA GLU A 42 13.59 6.09 4.12
C GLU A 42 14.35 5.82 2.83
N SER A 43 14.01 4.75 2.12
CA SER A 43 14.62 4.41 0.83
C SER A 43 14.30 5.45 -0.24
N LEU A 44 13.06 5.92 -0.29
CA LEU A 44 12.62 6.95 -1.22
C LEU A 44 13.35 8.28 -0.98
N ALA A 45 13.47 8.71 0.27
CA ALA A 45 14.19 9.94 0.62
C ALA A 45 15.68 9.87 0.23
N ARG A 46 16.33 8.71 0.43
CA ARG A 46 17.72 8.50 -0.02
C ARG A 46 17.84 8.54 -1.54
N PHE A 47 16.91 7.91 -2.24
CA PHE A 47 16.88 7.91 -3.70
C PHE A 47 16.71 9.32 -4.27
N GLU A 48 15.79 10.11 -3.71
CA GLU A 48 15.56 11.50 -4.13
C GLU A 48 16.76 12.39 -3.84
N ALA A 49 17.40 12.25 -2.68
CA ALA A 49 18.62 12.97 -2.33
C ALA A 49 19.76 12.66 -3.30
N LEU A 50 19.99 11.36 -3.60
CA LEU A 50 21.03 10.96 -4.54
C LEU A 50 20.78 11.50 -5.95
N ARG A 51 19.53 11.48 -6.41
CA ARG A 51 19.15 12.09 -7.70
C ARG A 51 19.41 13.58 -7.74
N ALA A 52 19.10 14.31 -6.67
CA ALA A 52 19.39 15.74 -6.57
C ALA A 52 20.90 16.03 -6.62
N GLU A 53 21.72 15.26 -5.88
CA GLU A 53 23.18 15.36 -5.91
C GLU A 53 23.75 15.07 -7.30
N ARG A 54 23.27 14.02 -7.97
CA ARG A 54 23.69 13.68 -9.32
C ARG A 54 23.34 14.74 -10.34
N LYS A 55 22.15 15.33 -10.22
CA LYS A 55 21.73 16.44 -11.07
C LYS A 55 22.70 17.63 -10.90
N ALA A 56 22.99 18.03 -9.66
CA ALA A 56 23.92 19.11 -9.37
C ALA A 56 25.34 18.81 -9.88
N ALA A 57 25.83 17.58 -9.70
CA ALA A 57 27.14 17.17 -10.22
C ALA A 57 27.19 17.20 -11.76
N SER A 58 26.11 16.78 -12.44
CA SER A 58 26.02 16.85 -13.90
C SER A 58 26.02 18.28 -14.44
N GLU A 59 25.33 19.19 -13.78
CA GLU A 59 25.34 20.61 -14.11
C GLU A 59 26.74 21.22 -13.91
N GLU A 60 27.43 20.81 -12.84
CA GLU A 60 28.81 21.25 -12.56
C GLU A 60 29.79 20.70 -13.62
N VAL A 61 29.67 19.45 -14.04
CA VAL A 61 30.46 18.89 -15.15
C VAL A 61 30.26 19.72 -16.41
N ALA A 62 29.00 20.05 -16.74
CA ALA A 62 28.72 20.88 -17.92
C ALA A 62 29.30 22.29 -17.81
N ARG A 63 29.33 22.88 -16.63
CA ARG A 63 29.93 24.20 -16.35
C ARG A 63 31.45 24.15 -16.52
N ARG A 64 32.13 23.17 -15.89
CA ARG A 64 33.57 22.99 -15.98
C ARG A 64 34.02 22.74 -17.43
N LYS A 65 33.34 21.90 -18.16
CA LYS A 65 33.64 21.64 -19.58
C LYS A 65 33.54 22.87 -20.45
N ARG A 66 32.52 23.70 -20.24
CA ARG A 66 32.37 24.98 -20.95
C ARG A 66 33.49 25.99 -20.60
N ALA A 67 34.04 25.92 -19.39
CA ALA A 67 35.16 26.72 -18.94
C ALA A 67 36.54 26.14 -19.28
N GLY A 68 36.62 25.04 -20.01
CA GLY A 68 37.87 24.33 -20.31
C GLY A 68 38.57 23.73 -19.10
N GLN A 69 37.83 23.47 -18.01
CA GLN A 69 38.36 22.93 -16.76
C GLN A 69 38.19 21.40 -16.72
N PRO A 70 39.10 20.68 -16.06
CA PRO A 70 38.98 19.23 -15.90
C PRO A 70 37.76 18.86 -15.04
N ALA A 71 37.09 17.76 -15.36
CA ALA A 71 35.90 17.27 -14.68
C ALA A 71 35.93 15.75 -14.42
N ASP A 72 37.10 15.12 -14.52
CA ASP A 72 37.24 13.67 -14.44
C ASP A 72 36.85 13.11 -13.06
N ASP A 73 37.12 13.85 -12.02
CA ASP A 73 36.71 13.57 -10.65
C ASP A 73 35.19 13.46 -10.51
N LEU A 74 34.46 14.41 -11.09
CA LEU A 74 33.00 14.43 -11.06
C LEU A 74 32.41 13.34 -11.96
N LEU A 75 33.02 13.06 -13.11
CA LEU A 75 32.58 11.99 -13.99
C LEU A 75 32.73 10.62 -13.32
N ALA A 76 33.85 10.39 -12.62
CA ALA A 76 34.05 9.16 -11.85
C ALA A 76 32.98 9.02 -10.74
N ARG A 77 32.70 10.08 -9.99
CA ARG A 77 31.62 10.08 -8.97
C ARG A 77 30.25 9.82 -9.59
N LEU A 78 29.91 10.43 -10.70
CA LEU A 78 28.65 10.22 -11.41
C LEU A 78 28.48 8.77 -11.88
N LYS A 79 29.57 8.11 -12.27
CA LYS A 79 29.54 6.69 -12.65
C LYS A 79 29.19 5.81 -11.44
N VAL A 80 29.86 5.99 -10.30
CA VAL A 80 29.61 5.22 -9.07
C VAL A 80 28.18 5.49 -8.56
N SER A 81 27.79 6.74 -8.44
CA SER A 81 26.44 7.12 -7.98
C SER A 81 25.33 6.64 -8.94
N GLY A 82 25.65 6.35 -10.21
CA GLY A 82 24.72 5.78 -11.17
C GLY A 82 24.32 4.34 -10.84
N GLU A 83 25.26 3.55 -10.38
CA GLU A 83 24.96 2.17 -9.94
C GLU A 83 24.21 2.18 -8.61
N GLU A 84 24.56 3.09 -7.69
CA GLU A 84 23.84 3.27 -6.45
C GLU A 84 22.40 3.71 -6.68
N GLU A 85 22.15 4.65 -7.61
CA GLU A 85 20.80 5.09 -7.97
C GLU A 85 19.96 3.92 -8.49
N LYS A 86 20.50 3.07 -9.34
CA LYS A 86 19.79 1.89 -9.84
C LYS A 86 19.43 0.92 -8.72
N ALA A 87 20.35 0.68 -7.79
CA ALA A 87 20.11 -0.19 -6.66
C ALA A 87 19.00 0.38 -5.72
N LEU A 88 19.04 1.70 -5.46
CA LEU A 88 18.01 2.37 -4.67
C LEU A 88 16.66 2.38 -5.39
N ASP A 89 16.60 2.61 -6.69
CA ASP A 89 15.35 2.55 -7.48
C ASP A 89 14.70 1.16 -7.37
N ALA A 90 15.50 0.10 -7.48
CA ALA A 90 15.01 -1.26 -7.30
C ALA A 90 14.47 -1.49 -5.88
N THR A 91 15.16 -0.98 -4.85
CA THR A 91 14.71 -1.08 -3.46
C THR A 91 13.41 -0.32 -3.22
N VAL A 92 13.28 0.89 -3.76
CA VAL A 92 12.05 1.71 -3.66
C VAL A 92 10.88 1.00 -4.32
N ARG A 93 11.05 0.47 -5.53
CA ARG A 93 9.99 -0.27 -6.25
C ARG A 93 9.57 -1.53 -5.52
N ALA A 94 10.52 -2.29 -5.01
CA ALA A 94 10.23 -3.49 -4.22
C ALA A 94 9.47 -3.14 -2.93
N GLY A 95 9.88 -2.09 -2.22
CA GLY A 95 9.21 -1.60 -1.01
C GLY A 95 7.79 -1.12 -1.29
N GLU A 96 7.57 -0.39 -2.38
CA GLU A 96 6.23 0.05 -2.80
C GLU A 96 5.30 -1.11 -3.12
N ALA A 97 5.80 -2.10 -3.87
CA ALA A 97 5.03 -3.28 -4.24
C ALA A 97 4.64 -4.10 -3.00
N GLU A 98 5.59 -4.31 -2.08
CA GLU A 98 5.36 -5.06 -0.84
C GLU A 98 4.38 -4.32 0.08
N LEU A 99 4.55 -3.01 0.26
CA LEU A 99 3.63 -2.17 1.03
C LEU A 99 2.20 -2.22 0.46
N THR A 100 2.07 -2.11 -0.86
CA THR A 100 0.77 -2.19 -1.54
C THR A 100 0.12 -3.57 -1.34
N ARG A 101 0.91 -4.64 -1.44
CA ARG A 101 0.46 -6.01 -1.20
C ARG A 101 -0.08 -6.17 0.23
N GLU A 102 0.69 -5.77 1.24
CA GLU A 102 0.29 -5.91 2.64
C GLU A 102 -0.92 -5.05 2.99
N LEU A 103 -1.01 -3.82 2.46
CA LEU A 103 -2.17 -2.96 2.62
C LEU A 103 -3.44 -3.57 2.00
N SER A 104 -3.32 -4.26 0.87
CA SER A 104 -4.48 -4.88 0.21
C SER A 104 -5.06 -6.06 0.98
N LEU A 105 -4.27 -6.69 1.83
CA LEU A 105 -4.70 -7.80 2.70
C LEU A 105 -5.46 -7.31 3.94
N LEU A 106 -5.27 -6.04 4.35
CA LEU A 106 -5.99 -5.49 5.49
C LEU A 106 -7.47 -5.24 5.13
N PRO A 107 -8.42 -5.81 5.88
CA PRO A 107 -9.84 -5.50 5.69
C PRO A 107 -10.15 -4.08 6.16
N ASN A 108 -11.21 -3.47 5.63
CA ASN A 108 -11.64 -2.14 6.04
C ASN A 108 -12.00 -2.10 7.53
N PHE A 109 -11.85 -0.92 8.16
CA PHE A 109 -12.33 -0.68 9.51
C PHE A 109 -13.85 -0.86 9.59
N LEU A 110 -14.32 -1.36 10.71
CA LEU A 110 -15.74 -1.42 11.01
C LEU A 110 -16.23 -0.04 11.44
N LEU A 111 -17.44 0.29 11.05
CA LEU A 111 -18.17 1.43 11.66
C LEU A 111 -18.56 1.08 13.09
N ASP A 112 -18.72 2.10 13.93
CA ASP A 112 -19.05 1.91 15.36
C ASP A 112 -20.40 1.21 15.56
N GLU A 113 -21.34 1.41 14.62
CA GLU A 113 -22.68 0.81 14.63
C GLU A 113 -22.68 -0.70 14.32
N VAL A 114 -21.60 -1.24 13.76
CA VAL A 114 -21.50 -2.67 13.43
C VAL A 114 -21.27 -3.45 14.74
N PRO A 115 -22.15 -4.41 15.08
CA PRO A 115 -21.96 -5.21 16.30
C PRO A 115 -20.70 -6.07 16.22
N ASP A 116 -20.04 -6.26 17.36
CA ASP A 116 -18.93 -7.18 17.46
C ASP A 116 -19.45 -8.63 17.47
N GLY A 117 -18.72 -9.53 16.83
CA GLY A 117 -19.05 -10.94 16.82
C GLY A 117 -19.08 -11.57 15.43
N THR A 118 -19.68 -12.76 15.38
CA THR A 118 -19.88 -13.52 14.13
C THR A 118 -21.17 -13.10 13.42
N ALA A 119 -21.52 -13.78 12.33
CA ALA A 119 -22.77 -13.56 11.61
C ALA A 119 -24.02 -13.66 12.49
N ALA A 120 -23.96 -14.38 13.61
CA ALA A 120 -25.06 -14.46 14.58
C ALA A 120 -25.35 -13.12 15.30
N ALA A 121 -24.36 -12.24 15.37
CA ALA A 121 -24.52 -10.90 15.94
C ALA A 121 -25.08 -9.85 14.94
N ASN A 122 -25.29 -10.23 13.68
CA ASN A 122 -25.82 -9.35 12.66
C ASN A 122 -27.20 -8.79 13.04
N ARG A 123 -27.39 -7.49 12.90
CA ARG A 123 -28.65 -6.80 13.17
C ARG A 123 -29.30 -6.36 11.86
N VAL A 124 -30.57 -6.70 11.69
CA VAL A 124 -31.37 -6.19 10.58
C VAL A 124 -31.64 -4.70 10.84
N VAL A 125 -31.08 -3.84 10.01
CA VAL A 125 -31.24 -2.38 10.14
C VAL A 125 -32.61 -1.95 9.61
N ARG A 126 -33.05 -2.53 8.49
CA ARG A 126 -34.32 -2.21 7.85
C ARG A 126 -34.79 -3.39 6.97
N THR A 127 -36.08 -3.65 6.99
CA THR A 127 -36.73 -4.55 6.05
C THR A 127 -37.55 -3.74 5.03
N TRP A 128 -37.50 -4.12 3.77
CA TRP A 128 -38.29 -3.50 2.71
C TRP A 128 -38.94 -4.57 1.84
N GLY A 129 -40.25 -4.43 1.61
CA GLY A 129 -41.02 -5.35 0.80
C GLY A 129 -41.17 -6.75 1.39
N ALA A 130 -41.69 -7.65 0.60
CA ALA A 130 -41.80 -9.06 0.91
C ALA A 130 -41.15 -9.89 -0.21
N ALA A 131 -40.51 -10.98 0.15
CA ALA A 131 -39.97 -11.89 -0.86
C ALA A 131 -41.10 -12.49 -1.68
N PRO A 132 -40.99 -12.53 -3.03
CA PRO A 132 -42.02 -13.12 -3.88
C PRO A 132 -42.15 -14.64 -3.58
N ALA A 133 -43.39 -15.09 -3.48
CA ALA A 133 -43.67 -16.52 -3.42
C ALA A 133 -43.76 -17.09 -4.84
N PHE A 134 -42.93 -18.10 -5.16
CA PHE A 134 -42.95 -18.78 -6.44
C PHE A 134 -43.73 -20.09 -6.30
N ALA A 135 -44.53 -20.41 -7.35
CA ALA A 135 -45.22 -21.69 -7.47
C ALA A 135 -44.29 -22.84 -7.90
N PHE A 136 -43.01 -22.56 -8.10
CA PHE A 136 -41.95 -23.48 -8.52
C PHE A 136 -40.72 -23.31 -7.65
N ALA A 137 -39.83 -24.29 -7.61
CA ALA A 137 -38.52 -24.18 -6.96
C ALA A 137 -37.60 -23.27 -7.78
N PRO A 138 -37.25 -22.06 -7.27
CA PRO A 138 -36.35 -21.16 -7.98
C PRO A 138 -34.95 -21.73 -8.03
N LYS A 139 -34.30 -21.63 -9.21
CA LYS A 139 -32.88 -22.00 -9.37
C LYS A 139 -31.99 -20.83 -9.01
N PRO A 140 -30.83 -21.07 -8.39
CA PRO A 140 -29.84 -20.03 -8.17
C PRO A 140 -29.24 -19.56 -9.51
N HIS A 141 -28.67 -18.34 -9.51
CA HIS A 141 -28.21 -17.69 -10.74
C HIS A 141 -27.11 -18.48 -11.50
N TRP A 142 -26.26 -19.23 -10.82
CA TRP A 142 -25.24 -20.07 -11.45
C TRP A 142 -25.86 -21.22 -12.26
N GLU A 143 -26.91 -21.90 -11.74
CA GLU A 143 -27.63 -22.93 -12.49
C GLU A 143 -28.39 -22.36 -13.70
N LEU A 144 -28.91 -21.14 -13.57
CA LEU A 144 -29.52 -20.44 -14.69
C LEU A 144 -28.47 -20.07 -15.74
N GLY A 145 -27.29 -19.61 -15.32
CA GLY A 145 -26.19 -19.31 -16.22
C GLY A 145 -25.73 -20.52 -17.02
N GLU A 146 -25.53 -21.66 -16.36
CA GLU A 146 -25.16 -22.92 -17.02
C GLU A 146 -26.21 -23.41 -18.00
N ALA A 147 -27.50 -23.23 -17.69
CA ALA A 147 -28.59 -23.63 -18.58
C ALA A 147 -28.79 -22.74 -19.81
N LEU A 148 -28.32 -21.49 -19.75
CA LEU A 148 -28.42 -20.50 -20.81
C LEU A 148 -27.18 -20.44 -21.72
N GLY A 149 -26.08 -21.09 -21.33
CA GLY A 149 -24.77 -21.06 -22.03
C GLY A 149 -24.03 -19.78 -21.71
#